data_e52274c6713421f3c60d6c9960ae21d5
#
_entry.id   e52274c6713421f3c60d6c9960ae21d5
#
_cell.length_a   1.000
_cell.length_b   1.000
_cell.length_c   1.000
_cell.angle_alpha   90.00
_cell.angle_beta   90.00
_cell.angle_gamma   90.00
#
_symmetry.space_group_name_H-M   'P 1'
#
loop_
_entity.id
_entity.type
_entity.pdbx_description
1 polymer ?
#
loop_
_entity_poly.entity_id
_entity_poly.type
_entity_poly.pdbx_seq_one_letter_code
_entity_poly.pdbx_strand_id
1 'polypeptide(L)'
;MPVAVPVAFARLTRVAHRARRWDAREKVTSTSMVRRASASSDATACDAPNPSAIYDVCDEREMLYGASNAFAIGPDELILRCKAVLRAGFAEIADDLSEDFQFVGPVVGPLGPEAFVKAVGGFDLTTGFPDMKSNYYHFRVDPYETNRVWFTSRTTGTHTGTLAGRFEATGTRVECPPQALSMTFNEKGQVTKVTVGVVMDRTLGNTGGLGGVFGLFYAIGSPLPFPEARPWKMSKRYKLFQFLGRLANRRRGSDD
;
A
#
# COMPACT_ATOMS: atom_id res chain seq x y z
N MET A 1 -26.46 -19.71 -9.74
CA MET A 1 -25.74 -20.86 -9.19
C MET A 1 -24.40 -20.36 -8.67
N PRO A 2 -24.08 -20.46 -7.38
CA PRO A 2 -22.79 -20.01 -6.85
C PRO A 2 -21.71 -21.02 -7.23
N VAL A 3 -20.66 -20.54 -7.90
CA VAL A 3 -19.48 -21.35 -8.23
C VAL A 3 -18.66 -21.51 -6.95
N ALA A 4 -18.74 -22.69 -6.37
CA ALA A 4 -17.92 -23.11 -5.23
C ALA A 4 -16.45 -23.24 -5.67
N VAL A 5 -15.56 -22.51 -4.98
CA VAL A 5 -14.11 -22.69 -5.11
C VAL A 5 -13.74 -23.90 -4.25
N PRO A 6 -13.17 -24.99 -4.82
CA PRO A 6 -12.77 -26.14 -4.02
C PRO A 6 -11.53 -25.80 -3.18
N VAL A 7 -11.66 -25.99 -1.87
CA VAL A 7 -10.56 -25.92 -0.89
C VAL A 7 -9.82 -27.28 -0.96
N ALA A 8 -8.60 -27.26 -1.50
CA ALA A 8 -7.69 -28.38 -1.39
C ALA A 8 -6.80 -28.20 -0.16
N PHE A 9 -6.92 -29.11 0.80
CA PHE A 9 -6.05 -29.25 1.97
C PHE A 9 -4.64 -29.66 1.55
N ALA A 10 -3.65 -28.83 1.85
CA ALA A 10 -2.25 -29.24 1.88
C ALA A 10 -1.79 -29.26 3.35
N ARG A 11 -1.23 -30.40 3.77
CA ARG A 11 -0.72 -30.67 5.11
C ARG A 11 0.48 -29.79 5.41
N LEU A 12 0.40 -29.01 6.49
CA LEU A 12 1.49 -28.27 7.10
C LEU A 12 2.50 -29.23 7.73
N THR A 13 3.70 -29.24 7.21
CA THR A 13 4.88 -29.69 7.95
C THR A 13 5.36 -28.54 8.83
N ARG A 14 5.26 -28.74 10.14
CA ARG A 14 5.77 -27.82 11.16
C ARG A 14 7.30 -27.73 11.05
N VAL A 15 7.79 -26.59 10.62
CA VAL A 15 9.15 -26.17 10.92
C VAL A 15 9.05 -25.19 12.09
N ALA A 16 9.50 -25.66 13.24
CA ALA A 16 9.58 -24.86 14.44
C ALA A 16 10.67 -23.80 14.28
N HIS A 17 10.34 -22.59 13.92
CA HIS A 17 11.22 -21.42 14.08
C HIS A 17 10.94 -20.74 15.40
N ARG A 18 11.96 -20.81 16.25
CA ARG A 18 12.10 -20.21 17.58
C ARG A 18 11.84 -18.70 17.49
N ALA A 19 10.73 -18.25 18.04
CA ALA A 19 10.42 -16.86 18.25
C ALA A 19 11.57 -16.18 19.01
N ARG A 20 12.29 -15.27 18.39
CA ARG A 20 13.19 -14.36 19.09
C ARG A 20 12.32 -13.24 19.68
N ARG A 21 12.09 -13.34 20.97
CA ARG A 21 11.59 -12.25 21.81
C ARG A 21 12.46 -11.03 21.53
N TRP A 22 11.83 -9.95 21.09
CA TRP A 22 12.49 -8.67 20.88
C TRP A 22 12.82 -8.06 22.25
N ASP A 23 14.10 -8.07 22.59
CA ASP A 23 14.60 -7.44 23.81
C ASP A 23 14.88 -5.98 23.48
N ALA A 24 14.13 -5.07 24.10
CA ALA A 24 14.15 -3.63 23.86
C ALA A 24 15.40 -2.96 24.51
N ARG A 25 16.60 -3.48 24.27
CA ARG A 25 17.87 -2.94 24.81
C ARG A 25 18.97 -2.85 23.77
N GLU A 26 18.73 -2.16 22.67
CA GLU A 26 19.84 -1.51 21.97
C GLU A 26 19.71 0.01 22.13
N LYS A 27 20.41 0.52 23.12
CA LYS A 27 20.66 1.95 23.27
C LYS A 27 21.55 2.39 22.10
N VAL A 28 20.96 3.00 21.10
CA VAL A 28 21.73 3.78 20.13
C VAL A 28 22.20 5.05 20.81
N THR A 29 23.45 5.07 21.22
CA THR A 29 24.15 6.30 21.64
C THR A 29 24.44 7.13 20.40
N SER A 30 23.53 8.02 20.05
CA SER A 30 23.74 9.07 19.08
C SER A 30 24.31 10.29 19.80
N THR A 31 25.61 10.51 19.68
CA THR A 31 26.26 11.75 20.08
C THR A 31 25.96 12.80 19.02
N SER A 32 24.87 13.55 19.19
CA SER A 32 24.57 14.70 18.37
C SER A 32 25.34 15.92 18.89
N MET A 33 26.33 16.40 18.11
CA MET A 33 26.87 17.74 18.25
C MET A 33 25.77 18.75 17.86
N VAL A 34 25.09 19.28 18.86
CA VAL A 34 24.20 20.43 18.71
C VAL A 34 25.08 21.68 18.58
N ARG A 35 25.27 22.18 17.36
CA ARG A 35 25.72 23.55 17.15
C ARG A 35 24.59 24.48 17.58
N ARG A 36 24.81 25.21 18.67
CA ARG A 36 24.00 26.36 19.07
C ARG A 36 24.11 27.44 18.00
N ALA A 37 23.05 27.62 17.20
CA ALA A 37 22.87 28.83 16.43
C ALA A 37 22.22 29.87 17.35
N SER A 38 22.87 31.04 17.49
CA SER A 38 22.37 32.19 18.21
C SER A 38 21.10 32.69 17.57
N ALA A 39 20.03 32.77 18.36
CA ALA A 39 18.76 33.37 17.97
C ALA A 39 18.93 34.88 17.76
N SER A 40 18.80 35.35 16.57
CA SER A 40 18.42 36.74 16.27
C SER A 40 16.90 36.81 16.30
N SER A 41 16.39 37.59 17.23
CA SER A 41 14.99 37.93 17.37
C SER A 41 14.58 38.88 16.27
N ASP A 42 14.04 38.38 15.16
CA ASP A 42 13.11 39.11 14.32
C ASP A 42 11.81 38.30 14.25
N ALA A 43 10.91 38.60 15.18
CA ALA A 43 9.53 38.18 15.10
C ALA A 43 8.86 38.98 13.98
N THR A 44 9.01 38.49 12.76
CA THR A 44 8.19 38.93 11.63
C THR A 44 6.79 38.43 11.91
N ALA A 45 5.84 39.35 12.01
CA ALA A 45 4.42 39.09 12.18
C ALA A 45 3.99 38.03 11.19
N CYS A 46 3.43 36.92 11.70
CA CYS A 46 2.76 35.91 10.90
C CYS A 46 1.64 36.64 10.17
N ASP A 47 1.74 36.76 8.86
CA ASP A 47 0.65 37.26 8.01
C ASP A 47 -0.60 36.43 8.32
N ALA A 48 -1.70 37.12 8.61
CA ALA A 48 -2.98 36.46 8.83
C ALA A 48 -3.30 35.60 7.60
N PRO A 49 -3.76 34.34 7.78
CA PRO A 49 -4.00 33.44 6.68
C PRO A 49 -4.96 34.09 5.68
N ASN A 50 -4.55 34.11 4.41
CA ASN A 50 -5.37 34.64 3.32
C ASN A 50 -6.64 33.79 3.20
N PRO A 51 -7.83 34.27 3.52
CA PRO A 51 -9.06 33.47 3.54
C PRO A 51 -9.49 32.97 2.14
N SER A 52 -8.81 33.41 1.09
CA SER A 52 -9.03 32.94 -0.29
C SER A 52 -8.03 31.89 -0.77
N ALA A 53 -7.09 31.45 0.08
CA ALA A 53 -6.13 30.43 -0.28
C ALA A 53 -6.78 29.04 -0.29
N ILE A 54 -7.26 28.61 -1.47
CA ILE A 54 -7.71 27.22 -1.69
C ILE A 54 -6.55 26.24 -1.84
N TYR A 55 -5.31 26.73 -1.86
CA TYR A 55 -4.07 25.94 -1.94
C TYR A 55 -3.31 26.10 -0.63
N ASP A 56 -3.81 25.45 0.41
CA ASP A 56 -3.13 25.40 1.69
C ASP A 56 -2.15 24.20 1.73
N VAL A 57 -0.97 24.43 2.29
CA VAL A 57 0.05 23.39 2.49
C VAL A 57 0.22 23.19 3.99
N CYS A 58 -0.16 22.01 4.48
CA CYS A 58 -0.03 21.71 5.90
C CYS A 58 1.44 21.55 6.32
N ASP A 59 1.76 21.97 7.54
CA ASP A 59 3.06 21.69 8.17
C ASP A 59 3.05 20.27 8.73
N GLU A 60 3.42 19.28 7.89
CA GLU A 60 3.48 17.88 8.28
C GLU A 60 4.41 17.66 9.47
N ARG A 61 5.48 18.45 9.60
CA ARG A 61 6.44 18.31 10.71
C ARG A 61 5.80 18.69 12.04
N GLU A 62 5.10 19.82 12.10
CA GLU A 62 4.39 20.25 13.31
C GLU A 62 3.26 19.26 13.65
N MET A 63 2.52 18.78 12.66
CA MET A 63 1.44 17.82 12.87
C MET A 63 1.94 16.47 13.41
N LEU A 64 3.12 16.02 12.99
CA LEU A 64 3.65 14.70 13.36
C LEU A 64 4.53 14.73 14.63
N TYR A 65 5.29 15.79 14.83
CA TYR A 65 6.29 15.88 15.90
C TYR A 65 6.00 17.01 16.90
N GLY A 66 5.00 17.84 16.64
CA GLY A 66 4.54 18.89 17.56
C GLY A 66 3.66 18.37 18.68
N ALA A 67 3.30 19.26 19.60
CA ALA A 67 2.49 18.94 20.77
C ALA A 67 1.06 18.48 20.46
N SER A 68 0.58 18.70 19.24
CA SER A 68 -0.74 18.28 18.76
C SER A 68 -0.84 16.78 18.45
N ASN A 69 0.29 16.08 18.23
CA ASN A 69 0.29 14.65 18.02
C ASN A 69 0.15 13.91 19.37
N ALA A 70 -1.06 13.42 19.62
CA ALA A 70 -1.38 12.68 20.86
C ALA A 70 -1.19 11.16 20.74
N PHE A 71 -0.75 10.62 19.58
CA PHE A 71 -0.58 9.18 19.45
C PHE A 71 0.63 8.68 20.23
N ALA A 72 0.44 7.56 20.98
CA ALA A 72 1.41 7.07 21.96
C ALA A 72 2.74 6.60 21.35
N ILE A 73 2.74 6.22 20.06
CA ILE A 73 3.93 5.71 19.35
C ILE A 73 4.39 6.78 18.37
N GLY A 74 5.65 7.20 18.48
CA GLY A 74 6.21 8.24 17.63
C GLY A 74 6.31 7.82 16.14
N PRO A 75 6.34 8.80 15.21
CA PRO A 75 6.32 8.54 13.76
C PRO A 75 7.45 7.63 13.28
N ASP A 76 8.66 7.84 13.75
CA ASP A 76 9.83 7.04 13.34
C ASP A 76 9.72 5.58 13.81
N GLU A 77 9.19 5.37 15.02
CA GLU A 77 8.95 4.02 15.55
C GLU A 77 7.85 3.31 14.79
N LEU A 78 6.76 4.00 14.42
CA LEU A 78 5.71 3.43 13.57
C LEU A 78 6.24 2.97 12.21
N ILE A 79 7.11 3.76 11.60
CA ILE A 79 7.77 3.38 10.33
C ILE A 79 8.64 2.13 10.53
N LEU A 80 9.38 2.04 11.64
CA LEU A 80 10.19 0.85 11.93
C LEU A 80 9.33 -0.39 12.14
N ARG A 81 8.22 -0.28 12.89
CA ARG A 81 7.25 -1.36 13.09
C ARG A 81 6.61 -1.81 11.77
N CYS A 82 6.16 -0.88 10.95
CA CYS A 82 5.62 -1.18 9.62
C CYS A 82 6.63 -1.97 8.77
N LYS A 83 7.90 -1.55 8.74
CA LYS A 83 8.96 -2.27 8.03
C LYS A 83 9.24 -3.66 8.62
N ALA A 84 9.12 -3.84 9.94
CA ALA A 84 9.30 -5.14 10.59
C ALA A 84 8.19 -6.11 10.18
N VAL A 85 6.93 -5.68 10.23
CA VAL A 85 5.77 -6.46 9.77
C VAL A 85 5.91 -6.87 8.30
N LEU A 86 6.30 -5.94 7.42
CA LEU A 86 6.50 -6.25 5.99
C LEU A 86 7.65 -7.23 5.73
N ARG A 87 8.71 -7.21 6.55
CA ARG A 87 9.82 -8.18 6.45
C ARG A 87 9.44 -9.57 6.94
N ALA A 88 8.61 -9.67 7.96
CA ALA A 88 8.07 -10.95 8.42
C ALA A 88 7.16 -11.59 7.36
N GLY A 89 6.46 -10.76 6.59
CA GLY A 89 5.49 -11.21 5.59
C GLY A 89 4.09 -11.39 6.17
N PHE A 90 3.08 -11.19 5.35
CA PHE A 90 1.68 -11.22 5.79
C PHE A 90 1.19 -12.59 6.31
N ALA A 91 1.91 -13.67 6.01
CA ALA A 91 1.56 -15.00 6.52
C ALA A 91 2.00 -15.21 7.99
N GLU A 92 2.99 -14.44 8.45
CA GLU A 92 3.63 -14.60 9.77
C GLU A 92 3.14 -13.59 10.82
N ILE A 93 2.27 -12.64 10.42
CA ILE A 93 1.86 -11.51 11.27
C ILE A 93 0.55 -11.75 12.03
N ALA A 94 0.05 -12.98 12.09
CA ALA A 94 -1.22 -13.27 12.75
C ALA A 94 -1.27 -12.76 14.20
N ASP A 95 -0.15 -12.86 14.94
CA ASP A 95 -0.02 -12.41 16.31
C ASP A 95 0.13 -10.87 16.46
N ASP A 96 0.48 -10.19 15.38
CA ASP A 96 0.60 -8.73 15.32
C ASP A 96 -0.72 -8.04 14.94
N LEU A 97 -1.74 -8.79 14.54
CA LEU A 97 -3.05 -8.25 14.19
C LEU A 97 -3.89 -7.98 15.45
N SER A 98 -4.62 -6.88 15.45
CA SER A 98 -5.63 -6.62 16.47
C SER A 98 -6.88 -7.45 16.22
N GLU A 99 -7.72 -7.64 17.25
CA GLU A 99 -8.99 -8.37 17.13
C GLU A 99 -9.96 -7.72 16.12
N ASP A 100 -9.91 -6.40 16.00
CA ASP A 100 -10.71 -5.58 15.09
C ASP A 100 -10.02 -5.29 13.74
N PHE A 101 -8.95 -6.03 13.42
CA PHE A 101 -8.19 -5.86 12.18
C PHE A 101 -9.07 -5.94 10.93
N GLN A 102 -8.74 -5.08 9.97
CA GLN A 102 -9.38 -5.05 8.65
C GLN A 102 -8.35 -4.99 7.52
N PHE A 103 -8.46 -5.91 6.58
CA PHE A 103 -7.78 -5.81 5.29
C PHE A 103 -8.73 -5.23 4.25
N VAL A 104 -8.31 -4.16 3.56
CA VAL A 104 -9.14 -3.45 2.58
C VAL A 104 -8.35 -3.28 1.28
N GLY A 105 -8.78 -3.94 0.23
CA GLY A 105 -8.32 -3.72 -1.15
C GLY A 105 -9.36 -2.94 -1.96
N PRO A 106 -9.04 -2.54 -3.20
CA PRO A 106 -9.98 -1.82 -4.07
C PRO A 106 -11.23 -2.63 -4.43
N VAL A 107 -11.13 -3.96 -4.38
CA VAL A 107 -12.19 -4.89 -4.78
C VAL A 107 -12.45 -5.91 -3.67
N VAL A 108 -11.41 -6.27 -2.90
CA VAL A 108 -11.47 -7.29 -1.85
C VAL A 108 -11.52 -6.64 -0.48
N GLY A 109 -12.40 -7.11 0.36
CA GLY A 109 -12.53 -6.66 1.74
C GLY A 109 -13.81 -5.84 2.02
N PRO A 110 -13.99 -5.37 3.27
CA PRO A 110 -13.09 -5.60 4.40
C PRO A 110 -13.04 -7.08 4.84
N LEU A 111 -11.82 -7.60 5.09
CA LEU A 111 -11.61 -8.93 5.66
C LEU A 111 -11.12 -8.79 7.10
N GLY A 112 -11.75 -9.51 8.03
CA GLY A 112 -11.26 -9.64 9.41
C GLY A 112 -10.02 -10.53 9.50
N PRO A 113 -9.41 -10.68 10.71
CA PRO A 113 -8.13 -11.35 10.90
C PRO A 113 -8.12 -12.78 10.34
N GLU A 114 -9.06 -13.63 10.74
CA GLU A 114 -9.13 -15.02 10.31
C GLU A 114 -9.31 -15.16 8.80
N ALA A 115 -10.20 -14.36 8.20
CA ALA A 115 -10.47 -14.38 6.76
C ALA A 115 -9.25 -13.90 5.97
N PHE A 116 -8.51 -12.91 6.49
CA PHE A 116 -7.28 -12.41 5.90
C PHE A 116 -6.17 -13.47 5.93
N VAL A 117 -5.87 -14.05 7.09
CA VAL A 117 -4.84 -15.09 7.25
C VAL A 117 -5.15 -16.29 6.34
N LYS A 118 -6.43 -16.69 6.27
CA LYS A 118 -6.86 -17.76 5.35
C LYS A 118 -6.66 -17.38 3.88
N ALA A 119 -6.98 -16.14 3.50
CA ALA A 119 -6.83 -15.68 2.12
C ALA A 119 -5.36 -15.61 1.71
N VAL A 120 -4.48 -15.09 2.57
CA VAL A 120 -3.03 -15.00 2.30
C VAL A 120 -2.39 -16.39 2.29
N GLY A 121 -2.71 -17.25 3.27
CA GLY A 121 -2.19 -18.61 3.35
C GLY A 121 -2.66 -19.53 2.21
N GLY A 122 -3.84 -19.24 1.61
CA GLY A 122 -4.36 -19.96 0.44
C GLY A 122 -3.79 -19.49 -0.90
N PHE A 123 -3.00 -18.41 -0.90
CA PHE A 123 -2.53 -17.75 -2.12
C PHE A 123 -1.02 -17.51 -2.07
N ASP A 124 -0.25 -18.60 -2.04
CA ASP A 124 1.22 -18.51 -2.05
C ASP A 124 1.72 -18.09 -3.44
N LEU A 125 2.02 -16.79 -3.57
CA LEU A 125 2.57 -16.20 -4.80
C LEU A 125 4.01 -16.65 -5.06
N THR A 126 4.74 -17.11 -4.03
CA THR A 126 6.15 -17.51 -4.18
C THR A 126 6.30 -18.80 -4.95
N THR A 127 5.29 -19.66 -4.95
CA THR A 127 5.26 -20.86 -5.79
C THR A 127 5.26 -20.55 -7.28
N GLY A 128 4.56 -19.50 -7.69
CA GLY A 128 4.52 -19.04 -9.09
C GLY A 128 5.66 -18.10 -9.46
N PHE A 129 6.10 -17.28 -8.51
CA PHE A 129 7.12 -16.24 -8.67
C PHE A 129 8.23 -16.37 -7.63
N PRO A 130 9.16 -17.33 -7.75
CA PRO A 130 10.20 -17.58 -6.73
C PRO A 130 11.16 -16.42 -6.52
N ASP A 131 11.32 -15.55 -7.53
CA ASP A 131 12.17 -14.34 -7.52
C ASP A 131 11.42 -13.07 -7.15
N MET A 132 10.17 -13.17 -6.64
CA MET A 132 9.33 -12.02 -6.38
C MET A 132 9.93 -11.05 -5.35
N LYS A 133 9.91 -9.75 -5.70
CA LYS A 133 10.33 -8.65 -4.83
C LYS A 133 9.26 -7.58 -4.80
N SER A 134 8.78 -7.27 -3.61
CA SER A 134 7.75 -6.23 -3.44
C SER A 134 8.28 -4.81 -3.55
N ASN A 135 9.60 -4.61 -3.30
CA ASN A 135 10.30 -3.32 -3.42
C ASN A 135 9.55 -2.18 -2.72
N TYR A 136 9.35 -2.30 -1.39
CA TYR A 136 8.67 -1.29 -0.58
C TYR A 136 9.55 -0.05 -0.35
N TYR A 137 8.97 1.15 -0.52
CA TYR A 137 9.64 2.43 -0.34
C TYR A 137 8.65 3.56 0.01
N HIS A 138 9.10 4.81 0.19
CA HIS A 138 8.29 5.99 0.54
C HIS A 138 7.47 5.82 1.82
N PHE A 139 8.10 5.29 2.87
CA PHE A 139 7.43 5.18 4.17
C PHE A 139 7.27 6.56 4.81
N ARG A 140 6.03 6.92 5.15
CA ARG A 140 5.69 8.16 5.85
C ARG A 140 4.47 7.97 6.72
N VAL A 141 4.42 8.64 7.86
CA VAL A 141 3.21 8.70 8.69
C VAL A 141 2.24 9.73 8.09
N ASP A 142 0.95 9.44 8.16
CA ASP A 142 -0.09 10.35 7.71
C ASP A 142 -0.24 11.49 8.72
N PRO A 143 -0.19 12.77 8.31
CA PRO A 143 -0.28 13.88 9.25
C PRO A 143 -1.68 14.05 9.87
N TYR A 144 -2.73 13.54 9.25
CA TYR A 144 -4.11 13.59 9.77
C TYR A 144 -4.49 12.33 10.55
N GLU A 145 -3.91 11.18 10.20
CA GLU A 145 -4.08 9.91 10.91
C GLU A 145 -2.71 9.45 11.43
N THR A 146 -2.25 10.07 12.52
CA THR A 146 -0.89 9.93 13.04
C THR A 146 -0.49 8.52 13.51
N ASN A 147 -1.44 7.58 13.46
CA ASN A 147 -1.23 6.16 13.68
C ASN A 147 -1.16 5.33 12.37
N ARG A 148 -1.20 5.98 11.20
CA ARG A 148 -1.16 5.33 9.88
C ARG A 148 0.16 5.59 9.16
N VAL A 149 0.79 4.51 8.69
CA VAL A 149 1.99 4.58 7.84
C VAL A 149 1.60 4.29 6.40
N TRP A 150 1.85 5.23 5.50
CA TRP A 150 1.76 5.05 4.06
C TRP A 150 3.09 4.57 3.50
N PHE A 151 3.05 3.72 2.49
CA PHE A 151 4.22 3.29 1.74
C PHE A 151 3.83 2.90 0.31
N THR A 152 4.84 2.76 -0.54
CA THR A 152 4.65 2.39 -1.95
C THR A 152 5.28 1.02 -2.20
N SER A 153 4.65 0.19 -3.02
CA SER A 153 5.27 -1.02 -3.57
C SER A 153 5.44 -0.92 -5.08
N ARG A 154 6.47 -1.59 -5.60
CA ARG A 154 6.67 -1.78 -7.03
C ARG A 154 7.14 -3.21 -7.27
N THR A 155 6.19 -4.14 -7.21
CA THR A 155 6.46 -5.58 -7.26
C THR A 155 6.97 -6.00 -8.63
N THR A 156 8.01 -6.83 -8.62
CA THR A 156 8.57 -7.49 -9.80
C THR A 156 8.75 -8.97 -9.53
N GLY A 157 8.71 -9.79 -10.57
CA GLY A 157 8.94 -11.23 -10.47
C GLY A 157 8.83 -11.91 -11.83
N THR A 158 9.33 -13.15 -11.94
CA THR A 158 9.24 -13.95 -13.15
C THR A 158 8.38 -15.19 -12.87
N HIS A 159 7.37 -15.42 -13.70
CA HIS A 159 6.45 -16.54 -13.56
C HIS A 159 7.13 -17.84 -14.05
N THR A 160 7.93 -18.44 -13.17
CA THR A 160 8.74 -19.64 -13.47
C THR A 160 8.25 -20.90 -12.74
N GLY A 161 7.26 -20.79 -11.86
CA GLY A 161 6.63 -21.90 -11.16
C GLY A 161 5.14 -21.98 -11.42
N THR A 162 4.49 -23.07 -10.96
CA THR A 162 3.04 -23.24 -11.10
C THR A 162 2.32 -22.40 -10.04
N LEU A 163 1.57 -21.39 -10.46
CA LEU A 163 0.82 -20.51 -9.56
C LEU A 163 -0.53 -21.11 -9.19
N ALA A 164 -0.85 -21.08 -7.89
CA ALA A 164 -2.10 -21.61 -7.33
C ALA A 164 -2.42 -23.06 -7.75
N GLY A 165 -1.39 -23.89 -8.01
CA GLY A 165 -1.52 -25.30 -8.36
C GLY A 165 -2.16 -25.59 -9.74
N ARG A 166 -2.38 -24.57 -10.57
CA ARG A 166 -3.06 -24.75 -11.88
C ARG A 166 -2.58 -23.85 -13.01
N PHE A 167 -1.90 -22.76 -12.72
CA PHE A 167 -1.39 -21.88 -13.79
C PHE A 167 0.07 -22.21 -14.03
N GLU A 168 0.32 -22.93 -15.12
CA GLU A 168 1.66 -23.33 -15.52
C GLU A 168 2.57 -22.14 -15.78
N ALA A 169 3.87 -22.33 -15.52
CA ALA A 169 4.89 -21.31 -15.72
C ALA A 169 4.90 -20.78 -17.16
N THR A 170 4.81 -19.45 -17.30
CA THR A 170 4.82 -18.79 -18.62
C THR A 170 6.18 -18.19 -18.98
N GLY A 171 7.13 -18.14 -18.03
CA GLY A 171 8.38 -17.40 -18.17
C GLY A 171 8.22 -15.88 -18.22
N THR A 172 7.01 -15.37 -18.05
CA THR A 172 6.71 -13.93 -18.17
C THR A 172 7.30 -13.17 -16.99
N ARG A 173 8.14 -12.17 -17.27
CA ARG A 173 8.54 -11.17 -16.28
C ARG A 173 7.41 -10.20 -16.04
N VAL A 174 6.98 -10.07 -14.79
CA VAL A 174 5.94 -9.16 -14.37
C VAL A 174 6.56 -7.94 -13.67
N GLU A 175 6.11 -6.76 -14.04
CA GLU A 175 6.47 -5.47 -13.44
C GLU A 175 5.17 -4.73 -13.10
N CYS A 176 4.87 -4.67 -11.80
CA CYS A 176 3.69 -3.95 -11.33
C CYS A 176 3.94 -2.43 -11.39
N PRO A 177 2.90 -1.64 -11.66
CA PRO A 177 2.95 -0.19 -11.48
C PRO A 177 3.16 0.15 -9.99
N PRO A 178 3.59 1.38 -9.66
CA PRO A 178 3.65 1.81 -8.27
C PRO A 178 2.24 1.78 -7.64
N GLN A 179 2.14 1.18 -6.45
CA GLN A 179 0.90 1.03 -5.70
C GLN A 179 1.03 1.69 -4.33
N ALA A 180 0.02 2.45 -3.92
CA ALA A 180 -0.08 2.98 -2.57
C ALA A 180 -0.68 1.94 -1.65
N LEU A 181 -0.04 1.77 -0.49
CA LEU A 181 -0.47 0.89 0.58
C LEU A 181 -0.41 1.65 1.90
N SER A 182 -1.18 1.21 2.89
CA SER A 182 -1.02 1.74 4.24
C SER A 182 -1.23 0.67 5.29
N MET A 183 -0.69 0.95 6.49
CA MET A 183 -0.83 0.15 7.68
C MET A 183 -1.16 1.06 8.85
N THR A 184 -2.25 0.78 9.56
CA THR A 184 -2.71 1.54 10.73
C THR A 184 -2.47 0.71 11.99
N PHE A 185 -2.07 1.37 13.07
CA PHE A 185 -1.69 0.73 14.33
C PHE A 185 -2.57 1.22 15.48
N ASN A 186 -2.77 0.38 16.50
CA ASN A 186 -3.30 0.82 17.80
C ASN A 186 -2.15 1.24 18.74
N GLU A 187 -2.50 1.72 19.92
CA GLU A 187 -1.53 2.17 20.94
C GLU A 187 -0.62 1.06 21.48
N LYS A 188 -1.03 -0.21 21.31
CA LYS A 188 -0.21 -1.39 21.66
C LYS A 188 0.78 -1.73 20.54
N GLY A 189 0.71 -1.06 19.39
CA GLY A 189 1.53 -1.33 18.21
C GLY A 189 1.04 -2.52 17.37
N GLN A 190 -0.20 -2.99 17.59
CA GLN A 190 -0.83 -4.01 16.75
C GLN A 190 -1.43 -3.37 15.50
N VAL A 191 -1.43 -4.11 14.41
CA VAL A 191 -2.02 -3.67 13.14
C VAL A 191 -3.53 -3.76 13.19
N THR A 192 -4.23 -2.64 13.03
CA THR A 192 -5.70 -2.55 12.97
C THR A 192 -6.25 -2.53 11.56
N LYS A 193 -5.47 -2.02 10.59
CA LYS A 193 -5.91 -1.95 9.20
C LYS A 193 -4.73 -2.04 8.25
N VAL A 194 -4.93 -2.77 7.17
CA VAL A 194 -4.04 -2.76 6.00
C VAL A 194 -4.85 -2.40 4.77
N THR A 195 -4.40 -1.38 4.02
CA THR A 195 -4.97 -1.06 2.70
C THR A 195 -3.95 -1.36 1.61
N VAL A 196 -4.41 -1.95 0.50
CA VAL A 196 -3.52 -2.36 -0.60
C VAL A 196 -4.14 -2.11 -1.97
N GLY A 197 -3.30 -2.06 -2.99
CA GLY A 197 -3.71 -2.21 -4.39
C GLY A 197 -4.17 -0.95 -5.10
N VAL A 198 -4.05 0.24 -4.50
CA VAL A 198 -4.34 1.50 -5.21
C VAL A 198 -3.17 1.84 -6.13
N VAL A 199 -3.39 1.73 -7.44
CA VAL A 199 -2.37 2.03 -8.45
C VAL A 199 -2.22 3.54 -8.61
N MET A 200 -1.01 4.05 -8.42
CA MET A 200 -0.67 5.48 -8.51
C MET A 200 -0.49 5.94 -9.96
N ASP A 201 0.11 5.09 -10.79
CA ASP A 201 0.28 5.33 -12.23
C ASP A 201 0.05 4.05 -13.03
N ARG A 202 -1.09 3.99 -13.72
CA ARG A 202 -1.51 2.84 -14.52
C ARG A 202 -0.78 2.69 -15.86
N THR A 203 0.05 3.64 -16.24
CA THR A 203 0.78 3.62 -17.51
C THR A 203 2.09 2.85 -17.40
N LEU A 204 2.55 2.60 -16.18
CA LEU A 204 3.78 1.89 -15.89
C LEU A 204 3.56 0.38 -15.74
N GLY A 205 4.62 -0.39 -15.99
CA GLY A 205 4.62 -1.85 -15.87
C GLY A 205 3.85 -2.57 -16.99
N ASN A 206 3.60 -3.87 -16.81
CA ASN A 206 2.94 -4.72 -17.81
C ASN A 206 1.66 -5.39 -17.30
N THR A 207 1.12 -4.92 -16.18
CA THR A 207 -0.11 -5.46 -15.55
C THR A 207 -1.40 -4.84 -16.09
N GLY A 208 -1.35 -4.05 -17.18
CA GLY A 208 -2.51 -3.33 -17.70
C GLY A 208 -3.08 -2.25 -16.76
N GLY A 209 -2.24 -1.74 -15.84
CA GLY A 209 -2.64 -0.76 -14.84
C GLY A 209 -3.46 -1.35 -13.68
N LEU A 210 -3.44 -2.66 -13.54
CA LEU A 210 -4.05 -3.37 -12.40
C LEU A 210 -3.05 -3.54 -11.28
N GLY A 211 -3.54 -3.45 -10.03
CA GLY A 211 -2.76 -3.66 -8.81
C GLY A 211 -2.91 -5.07 -8.25
N GLY A 212 -1.99 -5.41 -7.31
CA GLY A 212 -2.04 -6.66 -6.56
C GLY A 212 -2.11 -7.91 -7.43
N VAL A 213 -2.81 -8.90 -6.93
CA VAL A 213 -3.01 -10.21 -7.57
C VAL A 213 -3.65 -10.09 -8.95
N PHE A 214 -4.58 -9.14 -9.14
CA PHE A 214 -5.25 -8.94 -10.43
C PHE A 214 -4.26 -8.56 -11.54
N GLY A 215 -3.27 -7.72 -11.19
CA GLY A 215 -2.20 -7.34 -12.11
C GLY A 215 -1.30 -8.52 -12.48
N LEU A 216 -0.94 -9.37 -11.52
CA LEU A 216 -0.12 -10.56 -11.75
C LEU A 216 -0.81 -11.52 -12.72
N PHE A 217 -2.08 -11.87 -12.46
CA PHE A 217 -2.84 -12.76 -13.34
C PHE A 217 -3.04 -12.19 -14.75
N TYR A 218 -3.27 -10.89 -14.85
CA TYR A 218 -3.39 -10.24 -16.15
C TYR A 218 -2.08 -10.34 -16.95
N ALA A 219 -0.93 -10.06 -16.30
CA ALA A 219 0.38 -10.05 -16.96
C ALA A 219 0.81 -11.43 -17.47
N ILE A 220 0.45 -12.52 -16.78
CA ILE A 220 0.74 -13.89 -17.23
C ILE A 220 -0.28 -14.45 -18.23
N GLY A 221 -1.21 -13.63 -18.72
CA GLY A 221 -2.20 -14.02 -19.72
C GLY A 221 -3.42 -14.79 -19.19
N SER A 222 -3.57 -14.91 -17.86
CA SER A 222 -4.65 -15.65 -17.20
C SER A 222 -5.54 -14.74 -16.33
N PRO A 223 -6.11 -13.65 -16.86
CA PRO A 223 -6.86 -12.70 -16.07
C PRO A 223 -8.12 -13.32 -15.45
N LEU A 224 -8.39 -12.97 -14.21
CA LEU A 224 -9.56 -13.45 -13.48
C LEU A 224 -10.88 -13.07 -14.21
N PRO A 225 -11.97 -13.85 -14.04
CA PRO A 225 -13.17 -13.76 -14.90
C PRO A 225 -14.16 -12.63 -14.52
N PHE A 226 -13.73 -11.61 -13.77
CA PHE A 226 -14.59 -10.48 -13.37
C PHE A 226 -14.17 -9.16 -14.01
N PRO A 227 -15.09 -8.18 -14.15
CA PRO A 227 -14.81 -6.87 -14.74
C PRO A 227 -13.69 -6.11 -14.04
N GLU A 228 -13.60 -6.20 -12.70
CA GLU A 228 -12.63 -5.53 -11.85
C GLU A 228 -11.18 -6.01 -12.11
N ALA A 229 -11.03 -7.25 -12.62
CA ALA A 229 -9.76 -7.84 -13.01
C ALA A 229 -9.36 -7.53 -14.45
N ARG A 230 -9.96 -6.53 -15.06
CA ARG A 230 -9.64 -6.08 -16.43
C ARG A 230 -9.09 -4.66 -16.43
N PRO A 231 -8.18 -4.33 -17.33
CA PRO A 231 -7.70 -2.97 -17.53
C PRO A 231 -8.85 -1.99 -17.72
N TRP A 232 -8.73 -0.84 -17.08
CA TRP A 232 -9.71 0.21 -17.21
C TRP A 232 -9.85 0.68 -18.66
N LYS A 233 -11.09 0.79 -19.12
CA LYS A 233 -11.42 1.29 -20.45
C LYS A 233 -12.31 2.52 -20.35
N MET A 234 -11.95 3.57 -21.09
CA MET A 234 -12.76 4.77 -21.20
C MET A 234 -14.15 4.43 -21.75
N SER A 235 -15.20 4.83 -21.04
CA SER A 235 -16.58 4.58 -21.45
C SER A 235 -16.94 5.30 -22.77
N LYS A 236 -17.86 4.74 -23.54
CA LYS A 236 -18.36 5.38 -24.78
C LYS A 236 -19.00 6.75 -24.49
N ARG A 237 -19.68 6.90 -23.32
CA ARG A 237 -20.29 8.16 -22.89
C ARG A 237 -19.25 9.24 -22.67
N TYR A 238 -18.13 8.90 -22.02
CA TYR A 238 -17.06 9.86 -21.78
C TYR A 238 -16.32 10.24 -23.07
N LYS A 239 -16.14 9.31 -24.01
CA LYS A 239 -15.59 9.61 -25.34
C LYS A 239 -16.49 10.58 -26.11
N LEU A 240 -17.81 10.40 -26.03
CA LEU A 240 -18.78 11.32 -26.64
C LEU A 240 -18.70 12.71 -25.97
N PHE A 241 -18.64 12.75 -24.63
CA PHE A 241 -18.48 14.02 -23.90
C PHE A 241 -17.21 14.77 -24.31
N GLN A 242 -16.08 14.09 -24.41
CA GLN A 242 -14.84 14.69 -24.90
C GLN A 242 -14.94 15.19 -26.33
N PHE A 243 -15.61 14.43 -27.21
CA PHE A 243 -15.84 14.86 -28.60
C PHE A 243 -16.68 16.14 -28.67
N LEU A 244 -17.79 16.21 -27.94
CA LEU A 244 -18.62 17.40 -27.85
C LEU A 244 -17.87 18.60 -27.28
N GLY A 245 -17.05 18.41 -26.25
CA GLY A 245 -16.20 19.46 -25.68
C GLY A 245 -15.20 20.03 -26.71
N ARG A 246 -14.56 19.15 -27.51
CA ARG A 246 -13.67 19.58 -28.59
C ARG A 246 -14.41 20.38 -29.66
N LEU A 247 -15.64 19.98 -29.99
CA LEU A 247 -16.46 20.68 -30.98
C LEU A 247 -16.87 22.08 -30.49
N ALA A 248 -17.28 22.18 -29.24
CA ALA A 248 -17.62 23.48 -28.61
C ALA A 248 -16.43 24.44 -28.55
N ASN A 249 -15.23 23.95 -28.22
CA ASN A 249 -14.01 24.77 -28.18
C ASN A 249 -13.58 25.24 -29.58
N ARG A 250 -13.79 24.43 -30.63
CA ARG A 250 -13.50 24.88 -32.00
C ARG A 250 -14.41 26.02 -32.46
N ARG A 251 -15.68 26.03 -32.03
CA ARG A 251 -16.61 27.12 -32.34
C ARG A 251 -16.24 28.43 -31.64
N ARG A 252 -15.71 28.37 -30.39
CA ARG A 252 -15.27 29.56 -29.66
C ARG A 252 -13.98 30.18 -30.21
N GLY A 253 -13.08 29.38 -30.77
CA GLY A 253 -11.82 29.87 -31.35
C GLY A 253 -11.92 30.33 -32.81
N SER A 254 -13.11 30.36 -33.40
CA SER A 254 -13.35 30.92 -34.75
C SER A 254 -14.03 32.29 -34.71
N ASP A 255 -14.35 32.79 -33.51
CA ASP A 255 -15.01 34.09 -33.28
C ASP A 255 -14.03 35.19 -32.76
N ASP A 256 -12.73 34.89 -32.71
CA ASP A 256 -11.59 35.80 -32.47
C ASP A 256 -10.76 35.89 -33.78
#